data_59c8058cb2b9528c650a62e780f28831
#
_entry.id   59c8058cb2b9528c650a62e780f28831
#
_cell.length_a   1.000
_cell.length_b   1.000
_cell.length_c   1.000
_cell.angle_alpha   90.00
_cell.angle_beta   90.00
_cell.angle_gamma   90.00
#
_symmetry.space_group_name_H-M   'P 1'
#
loop_
_entity.id
_entity.type
_entity.pdbx_description
1 polymer ?
#
loop_
_entity_poly.entity_id
_entity_poly.type
_entity_poly.pdbx_seq_one_letter_code
_entity_poly.pdbx_strand_id
1 'polypeptide(L)'
;MRIAITLCALGITATSHAADISRDQVQQAVDAAIQPMMARDAIPGMAVGVIVDGKPLVFNYGVASTQTRKPVDGKTLFELGSVSKTFTATLTQWAQVDRHLSLNDSVGQYLPTLRGSPFGNVSLLNLGTHTPGGLPLQVPDEIHNDAELMAWLKAWRPTYAPGTYRTYANPGIGTLGVIAAKSMGQDFTVLIERRLFPALGLKNSFIDVPAARSTDYAQGYTKDGKPIRMAGGELAAQAYGVKSTASDMLRFIETNMKLVKLDANLQRAITDTHTGYFQAGPMTQDLIWEQYPYPVSLSALLQGNSNGMALDATPVTQIDPPQAPSDDAWINKTGSTNGFGSYVAFMPSKRIGIVILGNRNFPIADRVEAAHKILTSLVQP
;
A
#
# COMPACT_ATOMS: atom_id res chain seq x y z
N MET A 1 -56.75 26.22 -50.88
CA MET A 1 -56.11 26.63 -49.63
C MET A 1 -55.80 25.33 -48.86
N ARG A 2 -54.50 24.87 -48.88
CA ARG A 2 -54.09 23.62 -48.23
C ARG A 2 -53.37 24.01 -46.96
N ILE A 3 -53.91 23.60 -45.82
CA ILE A 3 -53.33 23.82 -44.49
C ILE A 3 -52.36 22.67 -44.22
N ALA A 4 -51.06 22.99 -44.08
CA ALA A 4 -50.05 22.03 -43.62
C ALA A 4 -49.95 22.08 -42.08
N ILE A 5 -50.25 20.95 -41.44
CA ILE A 5 -50.08 20.77 -39.99
C ILE A 5 -48.69 20.19 -39.76
N THR A 6 -47.81 21.01 -39.17
CA THR A 6 -46.47 20.59 -38.77
C THR A 6 -46.56 19.95 -37.35
N LEU A 7 -46.33 18.64 -37.25
CA LEU A 7 -46.21 17.93 -35.99
C LEU A 7 -44.79 18.21 -35.43
N CYS A 8 -44.68 18.95 -34.33
CA CYS A 8 -43.46 19.01 -33.54
C CYS A 8 -43.40 17.77 -32.61
N ALA A 9 -42.48 16.84 -32.89
CA ALA A 9 -42.15 15.75 -31.97
C ALA A 9 -41.22 16.27 -30.89
N LEU A 10 -41.70 16.44 -29.67
CA LEU A 10 -40.86 16.65 -28.48
C LEU A 10 -40.15 15.32 -28.15
N GLY A 11 -38.87 15.24 -28.46
CA GLY A 11 -38.00 14.18 -27.98
C GLY A 11 -37.69 14.37 -26.47
N ILE A 12 -38.31 13.55 -25.64
CA ILE A 12 -37.94 13.44 -24.23
C ILE A 12 -36.64 12.63 -24.15
N THR A 13 -35.50 13.29 -24.00
CA THR A 13 -34.25 12.63 -23.64
C THR A 13 -34.33 12.23 -22.16
N ALA A 14 -34.67 10.97 -21.90
CA ALA A 14 -34.52 10.41 -20.57
C ALA A 14 -33.01 10.33 -20.23
N THR A 15 -32.51 11.26 -19.44
CA THR A 15 -31.21 11.12 -18.79
C THR A 15 -31.36 10.03 -17.75
N SER A 16 -30.87 8.83 -18.08
CA SER A 16 -30.69 7.76 -17.10
C SER A 16 -29.66 8.22 -16.07
N HIS A 17 -30.10 8.73 -14.93
CA HIS A 17 -29.26 8.86 -13.76
C HIS A 17 -29.06 7.43 -13.21
N ALA A 18 -27.84 6.91 -13.34
CA ALA A 18 -27.47 5.73 -12.56
C ALA A 18 -27.73 6.06 -11.07
N ALA A 19 -28.53 5.23 -10.41
CA ALA A 19 -28.88 5.46 -9.02
C ALA A 19 -27.61 5.39 -8.17
N ASP A 20 -27.39 6.40 -7.32
CA ASP A 20 -26.28 6.42 -6.32
C ASP A 20 -26.35 5.13 -5.50
N ILE A 21 -25.23 4.41 -5.38
CA ILE A 21 -25.13 3.21 -4.54
C ILE A 21 -25.33 3.62 -3.08
N SER A 22 -26.34 3.08 -2.43
CA SER A 22 -26.63 3.41 -1.03
C SER A 22 -25.63 2.79 -0.07
N ARG A 23 -25.50 3.39 1.15
CA ARG A 23 -24.67 2.81 2.22
C ARG A 23 -25.07 1.35 2.53
N ASP A 24 -26.35 1.04 2.53
CA ASP A 24 -26.86 -0.31 2.85
C ASP A 24 -26.44 -1.33 1.79
N GLN A 25 -26.43 -0.95 0.51
CA GLN A 25 -25.95 -1.81 -0.57
C GLN A 25 -24.44 -2.08 -0.42
N VAL A 26 -23.65 -1.05 -0.07
CA VAL A 26 -22.22 -1.23 0.21
C VAL A 26 -22.02 -2.14 1.43
N GLN A 27 -22.79 -1.92 2.51
CA GLN A 27 -22.74 -2.78 3.69
C GLN A 27 -23.05 -4.24 3.36
N GLN A 28 -24.09 -4.51 2.60
CA GLN A 28 -24.45 -5.87 2.18
C GLN A 28 -23.33 -6.55 1.38
N ALA A 29 -22.69 -5.81 0.45
CA ALA A 29 -21.57 -6.32 -0.33
C ALA A 29 -20.36 -6.65 0.57
N VAL A 30 -20.06 -5.77 1.51
CA VAL A 30 -18.97 -5.95 2.48
C VAL A 30 -19.27 -7.12 3.43
N ASP A 31 -20.46 -7.18 4.04
CA ASP A 31 -20.89 -8.25 4.95
C ASP A 31 -20.83 -9.62 4.29
N ALA A 32 -21.29 -9.74 3.05
CA ALA A 32 -21.31 -10.98 2.28
C ALA A 32 -19.90 -11.53 1.94
N ALA A 33 -18.87 -10.70 1.98
CA ALA A 33 -17.48 -11.11 1.77
C ALA A 33 -16.72 -11.29 3.10
N ILE A 34 -16.89 -10.35 4.02
CA ILE A 34 -16.06 -10.23 5.22
C ILE A 34 -16.48 -11.18 6.34
N GLN A 35 -17.78 -11.31 6.64
CA GLN A 35 -18.23 -12.14 7.76
C GLN A 35 -17.85 -13.62 7.60
N PRO A 36 -18.07 -14.27 6.44
CA PRO A 36 -17.63 -15.64 6.22
C PRO A 36 -16.11 -15.81 6.31
N MET A 37 -15.33 -14.84 5.79
CA MET A 37 -13.87 -14.85 5.88
C MET A 37 -13.39 -14.74 7.33
N MET A 38 -13.95 -13.80 8.11
CA MET A 38 -13.61 -13.66 9.53
C MET A 38 -13.89 -14.94 10.33
N ALA A 39 -15.02 -15.59 10.05
CA ALA A 39 -15.39 -16.85 10.73
C ALA A 39 -14.43 -17.98 10.36
N ARG A 40 -14.12 -18.17 9.06
CA ARG A 40 -13.22 -19.21 8.57
C ARG A 40 -11.80 -19.03 9.10
N ASP A 41 -11.28 -17.81 9.05
CA ASP A 41 -9.89 -17.51 9.38
C ASP A 41 -9.72 -17.11 10.84
N ALA A 42 -10.80 -17.21 11.63
CA ALA A 42 -10.85 -16.91 13.06
C ALA A 42 -10.27 -15.52 13.40
N ILE A 43 -10.60 -14.49 12.59
CA ILE A 43 -10.11 -13.12 12.77
C ILE A 43 -10.95 -12.44 13.86
N PRO A 44 -10.35 -12.02 15.00
CA PRO A 44 -11.12 -11.47 16.11
C PRO A 44 -11.74 -10.11 15.83
N GLY A 45 -11.07 -9.27 15.04
CA GLY A 45 -11.51 -7.94 14.72
C GLY A 45 -11.02 -7.45 13.36
N MET A 46 -11.86 -6.68 12.68
CA MET A 46 -11.56 -6.13 11.36
C MET A 46 -12.19 -4.75 11.16
N ALA A 47 -11.47 -3.88 10.47
CA ALA A 47 -12.01 -2.65 9.93
C ALA A 47 -11.91 -2.68 8.40
N VAL A 48 -13.02 -2.40 7.72
CA VAL A 48 -13.09 -2.36 6.26
C VAL A 48 -13.52 -0.96 5.84
N GLY A 49 -12.68 -0.30 5.05
CA GLY A 49 -13.03 0.97 4.42
C GLY A 49 -13.32 0.76 2.94
N VAL A 50 -14.36 1.40 2.40
CA VAL A 50 -14.68 1.36 0.97
C VAL A 50 -14.93 2.79 0.49
N ILE A 51 -14.36 3.14 -0.67
CA ILE A 51 -14.70 4.36 -1.40
C ILE A 51 -15.58 3.94 -2.59
N VAL A 52 -16.75 4.55 -2.73
CA VAL A 52 -17.65 4.38 -3.88
C VAL A 52 -18.01 5.77 -4.40
N ASP A 53 -17.81 6.00 -5.69
CA ASP A 53 -18.00 7.31 -6.33
C ASP A 53 -17.26 8.44 -5.60
N GLY A 54 -16.12 8.13 -5.00
CA GLY A 54 -15.33 9.08 -4.23
C GLY A 54 -15.87 9.36 -2.81
N LYS A 55 -16.87 8.62 -2.33
CA LYS A 55 -17.45 8.76 -0.98
C LYS A 55 -16.90 7.66 -0.05
N PRO A 56 -16.17 7.97 1.04
CA PRO A 56 -15.62 6.98 1.95
C PRO A 56 -16.67 6.46 2.94
N LEU A 57 -16.68 5.14 3.16
CA LEU A 57 -17.50 4.43 4.14
C LEU A 57 -16.63 3.48 4.95
N VAL A 58 -16.87 3.35 6.26
CA VAL A 58 -16.14 2.43 7.15
C VAL A 58 -17.11 1.50 7.84
N PHE A 59 -16.72 0.23 7.93
CA PHE A 59 -17.44 -0.87 8.58
C PHE A 59 -16.49 -1.57 9.56
N ASN A 60 -16.93 -1.74 10.80
CA ASN A 60 -16.12 -2.31 11.88
C ASN A 60 -16.76 -3.60 12.37
N TYR A 61 -15.94 -4.63 12.59
CA TYR A 61 -16.37 -5.97 12.97
C TYR A 61 -15.57 -6.50 14.15
N GLY A 62 -16.23 -7.22 15.04
CA GLY A 62 -15.58 -7.95 16.12
C GLY A 62 -14.87 -7.08 17.15
N VAL A 63 -13.75 -7.57 17.69
CA VAL A 63 -13.07 -6.96 18.83
C VAL A 63 -11.59 -6.65 18.53
N ALA A 64 -11.16 -5.47 18.99
CA ALA A 64 -9.76 -5.05 18.94
C ALA A 64 -8.86 -5.87 19.88
N SER A 65 -9.45 -6.50 20.92
CA SER A 65 -8.78 -7.41 21.84
C SER A 65 -9.75 -8.45 22.36
N THR A 66 -9.39 -9.72 22.26
CA THR A 66 -10.20 -10.82 22.81
C THR A 66 -10.18 -10.83 24.34
N GLN A 67 -9.10 -10.33 24.96
CA GLN A 67 -8.96 -10.24 26.40
C GLN A 67 -9.86 -9.17 27.02
N THR A 68 -9.82 -7.96 26.46
CA THR A 68 -10.61 -6.83 26.98
C THR A 68 -12.01 -6.77 26.39
N ARG A 69 -12.27 -7.51 25.31
CA ARG A 69 -13.49 -7.47 24.48
C ARG A 69 -13.84 -6.07 23.96
N LYS A 70 -12.85 -5.14 23.91
CA LYS A 70 -13.03 -3.81 23.31
C LYS A 70 -13.44 -4.01 21.85
N PRO A 71 -14.58 -3.47 21.41
CA PRO A 71 -14.98 -3.58 20.01
C PRO A 71 -14.01 -2.81 19.10
N VAL A 72 -13.92 -3.23 17.84
CA VAL A 72 -13.28 -2.42 16.79
C VAL A 72 -14.14 -1.20 16.52
N ASP A 73 -13.51 -0.04 16.48
CA ASP A 73 -14.17 1.26 16.24
C ASP A 73 -13.33 2.13 15.28
N GLY A 74 -13.81 3.34 14.98
CA GLY A 74 -13.14 4.27 14.06
C GLY A 74 -11.79 4.80 14.55
N LYS A 75 -11.39 4.53 15.82
CA LYS A 75 -10.09 4.92 16.38
C LYS A 75 -9.12 3.76 16.48
N THR A 76 -9.58 2.54 16.21
CA THR A 76 -8.76 1.34 16.34
C THR A 76 -7.59 1.37 15.36
N LEU A 77 -6.38 1.25 15.90
CA LEU A 77 -5.13 1.22 15.15
C LEU A 77 -4.74 -0.23 14.83
N PHE A 78 -4.44 -0.48 13.57
CA PHE A 78 -3.94 -1.77 13.07
C PHE A 78 -2.52 -1.60 12.52
N GLU A 79 -1.67 -2.60 12.69
CA GLU A 79 -0.40 -2.67 12.00
C GLU A 79 -0.62 -2.86 10.49
N LEU A 80 -0.04 -1.98 9.69
CA LEU A 80 -0.19 -2.04 8.23
C LEU A 80 0.75 -3.05 7.58
N GLY A 81 1.80 -3.47 8.29
CA GLY A 81 2.85 -4.29 7.69
C GLY A 81 3.39 -3.63 6.42
N SER A 82 3.55 -4.39 5.36
CA SER A 82 4.16 -3.90 4.11
C SER A 82 3.37 -2.83 3.35
N VAL A 83 2.12 -2.54 3.71
CA VAL A 83 1.45 -1.34 3.19
C VAL A 83 2.18 -0.07 3.63
N SER A 84 2.94 -0.10 4.74
CA SER A 84 3.80 1.00 5.18
C SER A 84 4.80 1.47 4.12
N LYS A 85 5.27 0.56 3.26
CA LYS A 85 6.23 0.85 2.19
C LYS A 85 5.73 1.91 1.21
N THR A 86 4.41 2.03 1.06
CA THR A 86 3.81 3.04 0.17
C THR A 86 4.04 4.46 0.67
N PHE A 87 4.12 4.67 1.98
CA PHE A 87 4.51 5.96 2.56
C PHE A 87 6.00 6.24 2.35
N THR A 88 6.85 5.22 2.42
CA THR A 88 8.28 5.35 2.09
C THR A 88 8.48 5.71 0.63
N ALA A 89 7.73 5.07 -0.28
CA ALA A 89 7.73 5.41 -1.70
C ALA A 89 7.26 6.86 -1.93
N THR A 90 6.18 7.27 -1.27
CA THR A 90 5.66 8.65 -1.35
C THR A 90 6.68 9.67 -0.86
N LEU A 91 7.34 9.42 0.30
CA LEU A 91 8.40 10.28 0.81
C LEU A 91 9.58 10.36 -0.15
N THR A 92 9.98 9.23 -0.74
CA THR A 92 11.08 9.16 -1.72
C THR A 92 10.75 9.98 -2.96
N GLN A 93 9.54 9.84 -3.52
CA GLN A 93 9.11 10.64 -4.66
C GLN A 93 8.96 12.12 -4.30
N TRP A 94 8.53 12.43 -3.09
CA TRP A 94 8.50 13.83 -2.64
C TRP A 94 9.90 14.43 -2.58
N ALA A 95 10.88 13.68 -2.04
CA ALA A 95 12.28 14.10 -2.07
C ALA A 95 12.80 14.28 -3.52
N GLN A 96 12.39 13.42 -4.46
CA GLN A 96 12.75 13.55 -5.88
C GLN A 96 12.13 14.79 -6.53
N VAL A 97 10.83 15.04 -6.31
CA VAL A 97 10.14 16.23 -6.85
C VAL A 97 10.77 17.52 -6.33
N ASP A 98 11.16 17.54 -5.04
CA ASP A 98 11.86 18.65 -4.40
C ASP A 98 13.38 18.67 -4.71
N ARG A 99 13.88 17.77 -5.58
CA ARG A 99 15.26 17.69 -6.08
C ARG A 99 16.32 17.38 -4.99
N HIS A 100 15.95 16.69 -3.94
CA HIS A 100 16.88 16.22 -2.91
C HIS A 100 17.61 14.93 -3.32
N LEU A 101 17.00 14.13 -4.20
CA LEU A 101 17.57 12.90 -4.77
C LEU A 101 17.00 12.63 -6.16
N SER A 102 17.61 11.66 -6.86
CA SER A 102 17.06 11.06 -8.08
C SER A 102 16.99 9.54 -7.91
N LEU A 103 15.94 8.89 -8.41
CA LEU A 103 15.86 7.43 -8.42
C LEU A 103 16.99 6.76 -9.21
N ASN A 104 17.64 7.49 -10.12
CA ASN A 104 18.80 7.02 -10.87
C ASN A 104 20.13 7.12 -10.09
N ASP A 105 20.12 7.81 -8.94
CA ASP A 105 21.30 7.93 -8.11
C ASP A 105 21.67 6.57 -7.48
N SER A 106 22.95 6.38 -7.20
CA SER A 106 23.42 5.19 -6.49
C SER A 106 23.33 5.35 -4.97
N VAL A 107 23.15 4.25 -4.26
CA VAL A 107 23.15 4.18 -2.80
C VAL A 107 24.41 4.85 -2.20
N GLY A 108 25.58 4.61 -2.80
CA GLY A 108 26.87 5.13 -2.34
C GLY A 108 26.99 6.66 -2.38
N GLN A 109 26.13 7.38 -3.12
CA GLN A 109 26.07 8.83 -3.10
C GLN A 109 25.60 9.36 -1.74
N TYR A 110 24.63 8.67 -1.12
CA TYR A 110 23.97 9.07 0.14
C TYR A 110 24.56 8.35 1.36
N LEU A 111 25.08 7.13 1.17
CA LEU A 111 25.71 6.31 2.21
C LEU A 111 27.20 6.08 1.89
N PRO A 112 28.09 7.04 2.21
CA PRO A 112 29.49 7.00 1.81
C PRO A 112 30.25 5.76 2.29
N THR A 113 29.86 5.15 3.40
CA THR A 113 30.43 3.90 3.93
C THR A 113 30.26 2.71 2.98
N LEU A 114 29.27 2.79 2.06
CA LEU A 114 28.98 1.76 1.07
C LEU A 114 29.61 2.02 -0.30
N ARG A 115 30.32 3.15 -0.50
CA ARG A 115 30.97 3.46 -1.78
C ARG A 115 31.94 2.36 -2.17
N GLY A 116 31.91 1.98 -3.46
CA GLY A 116 32.73 0.93 -4.03
C GLY A 116 32.31 -0.50 -3.69
N SER A 117 31.27 -0.68 -2.85
CA SER A 117 30.65 -2.00 -2.66
C SER A 117 29.59 -2.28 -3.72
N PRO A 118 29.27 -3.55 -4.01
CA PRO A 118 28.17 -3.88 -4.91
C PRO A 118 26.85 -3.22 -4.52
N PHE A 119 26.50 -3.20 -3.22
CA PHE A 119 25.30 -2.54 -2.73
C PHE A 119 25.34 -1.02 -2.92
N GLY A 120 26.51 -0.39 -2.73
CA GLY A 120 26.71 1.03 -2.98
C GLY A 120 26.49 1.46 -4.43
N ASN A 121 26.61 0.53 -5.39
CA ASN A 121 26.39 0.76 -6.82
C ASN A 121 24.94 0.53 -7.26
N VAL A 122 24.06 -0.01 -6.38
CA VAL A 122 22.63 -0.21 -6.69
C VAL A 122 21.95 1.15 -6.82
N SER A 123 21.07 1.31 -7.81
CA SER A 123 20.28 2.53 -7.97
C SER A 123 19.14 2.58 -6.93
N LEU A 124 18.71 3.80 -6.58
CA LEU A 124 17.56 3.99 -5.68
C LEU A 124 16.29 3.39 -6.28
N LEU A 125 16.14 3.43 -7.62
CA LEU A 125 15.05 2.77 -8.32
C LEU A 125 15.01 1.27 -8.02
N ASN A 126 16.14 0.58 -8.12
CA ASN A 126 16.17 -0.85 -7.87
C ASN A 126 15.83 -1.23 -6.42
N LEU A 127 16.12 -0.34 -5.44
CA LEU A 127 15.66 -0.53 -4.06
C LEU A 127 14.14 -0.44 -3.95
N GLY A 128 13.53 0.57 -4.59
CA GLY A 128 12.09 0.83 -4.56
C GLY A 128 11.23 -0.09 -5.43
N THR A 129 11.86 -0.88 -6.31
CA THR A 129 11.18 -1.86 -7.18
C THR A 129 11.49 -3.31 -6.83
N HIS A 130 12.22 -3.53 -5.74
CA HIS A 130 12.67 -4.87 -5.32
C HIS A 130 13.55 -5.59 -6.35
N THR A 131 14.34 -4.86 -7.14
CA THR A 131 15.21 -5.41 -8.18
C THR A 131 16.71 -5.15 -7.98
N PRO A 132 17.21 -5.09 -6.69
CA PRO A 132 18.62 -4.76 -6.46
C PRO A 132 19.59 -5.88 -6.82
N GLY A 133 19.10 -7.13 -7.02
CA GLY A 133 19.93 -8.29 -7.37
C GLY A 133 19.96 -9.41 -6.32
N GLY A 134 18.90 -9.57 -5.50
CA GLY A 134 18.78 -10.72 -4.60
C GLY A 134 19.06 -10.39 -3.13
N LEU A 135 18.39 -9.40 -2.56
CA LEU A 135 18.37 -9.19 -1.11
C LEU A 135 17.43 -10.20 -0.43
N PRO A 136 17.73 -10.61 0.81
CA PRO A 136 16.80 -11.42 1.62
C PRO A 136 15.55 -10.61 1.99
N LEU A 137 14.47 -11.32 2.36
CA LEU A 137 13.21 -10.71 2.77
C LEU A 137 13.37 -9.78 3.99
N GLN A 138 14.17 -10.20 4.97
CA GLN A 138 14.41 -9.49 6.23
C GLN A 138 15.89 -9.15 6.41
N VAL A 139 16.17 -8.13 7.21
CA VAL A 139 17.48 -7.96 7.83
C VAL A 139 17.71 -9.16 8.73
N PRO A 140 18.90 -9.79 8.71
CA PRO A 140 19.23 -10.90 9.60
C PRO A 140 19.05 -10.53 11.08
N ASP A 141 18.56 -11.50 11.88
CA ASP A 141 18.23 -11.27 13.29
C ASP A 141 19.45 -10.86 14.16
N GLU A 142 20.67 -11.19 13.72
CA GLU A 142 21.92 -10.83 14.38
C GLU A 142 22.35 -9.37 14.16
N ILE A 143 21.65 -8.61 13.32
CA ILE A 143 21.91 -7.20 13.05
C ILE A 143 21.07 -6.34 13.99
N HIS A 144 21.72 -5.60 14.91
CA HIS A 144 21.05 -4.88 15.98
C HIS A 144 21.28 -3.36 15.99
N ASN A 145 22.09 -2.83 15.06
CA ASN A 145 22.39 -1.40 14.98
C ASN A 145 22.87 -0.99 13.58
N ASP A 146 22.91 0.32 13.35
CA ASP A 146 23.32 0.91 12.08
C ASP A 146 24.70 0.48 11.61
N ALA A 147 25.67 0.33 12.52
CA ALA A 147 27.04 -0.05 12.15
C ALA A 147 27.09 -1.48 11.60
N GLU A 148 26.41 -2.40 12.26
CA GLU A 148 26.26 -3.79 11.82
C GLU A 148 25.49 -3.88 10.50
N LEU A 149 24.39 -3.10 10.37
CA LEU A 149 23.63 -3.01 9.13
C LEU A 149 24.50 -2.52 7.97
N MET A 150 25.28 -1.45 8.17
CA MET A 150 26.18 -0.94 7.13
C MET A 150 27.29 -1.94 6.78
N ALA A 151 27.84 -2.66 7.76
CA ALA A 151 28.84 -3.71 7.52
C ALA A 151 28.23 -4.87 6.70
N TRP A 152 27.04 -5.31 7.04
CA TRP A 152 26.32 -6.36 6.33
C TRP A 152 26.00 -5.96 4.89
N LEU A 153 25.43 -4.76 4.67
CA LEU A 153 25.14 -4.24 3.34
C LEU A 153 26.41 -4.09 2.48
N LYS A 154 27.55 -3.68 3.09
CA LYS A 154 28.84 -3.57 2.41
C LYS A 154 29.39 -4.93 1.97
N ALA A 155 29.16 -5.95 2.78
CA ALA A 155 29.59 -7.33 2.51
C ALA A 155 28.67 -8.05 1.52
N TRP A 156 27.41 -7.58 1.33
CA TRP A 156 26.44 -8.20 0.43
C TRP A 156 26.99 -8.33 -0.99
N ARG A 157 26.62 -9.43 -1.65
CA ARG A 157 26.95 -9.70 -3.07
C ARG A 157 25.66 -10.04 -3.80
N PRO A 158 25.42 -9.47 -4.99
CA PRO A 158 24.23 -9.78 -5.77
C PRO A 158 24.27 -11.21 -6.29
N THR A 159 23.13 -11.90 -6.20
CA THR A 159 22.88 -13.20 -6.81
C THR A 159 22.50 -13.03 -8.29
N TYR A 160 21.82 -11.92 -8.59
CA TYR A 160 21.33 -11.58 -9.93
C TYR A 160 21.87 -10.20 -10.35
N ALA A 161 21.95 -9.95 -11.64
CA ALA A 161 22.19 -8.58 -12.10
C ALA A 161 21.01 -7.66 -11.67
N PRO A 162 21.29 -6.43 -11.20
CA PRO A 162 20.24 -5.47 -10.89
C PRO A 162 19.28 -5.28 -12.08
N GLY A 163 17.98 -5.21 -11.80
CA GLY A 163 16.94 -5.04 -12.81
C GLY A 163 16.52 -6.32 -13.55
N THR A 164 17.05 -7.50 -13.22
CA THR A 164 16.71 -8.76 -13.92
C THR A 164 15.76 -9.66 -13.15
N TYR A 165 15.78 -9.59 -11.82
CA TYR A 165 14.89 -10.34 -10.94
C TYR A 165 14.31 -9.45 -9.86
N ARG A 166 13.01 -9.61 -9.60
CA ARG A 166 12.36 -9.08 -8.41
C ARG A 166 12.55 -10.07 -7.26
N THR A 167 13.18 -9.60 -6.20
CA THR A 167 13.30 -10.30 -4.91
C THR A 167 12.74 -9.39 -3.84
N TYR A 168 11.55 -9.69 -3.34
CA TYR A 168 10.87 -8.83 -2.39
C TYR A 168 11.66 -8.72 -1.08
N ALA A 169 12.09 -7.51 -0.71
CA ALA A 169 13.04 -7.32 0.36
C ALA A 169 12.77 -6.07 1.20
N ASN A 170 12.67 -6.24 2.52
CA ASN A 170 12.59 -5.13 3.48
C ASN A 170 13.89 -4.31 3.55
N PRO A 171 15.09 -4.92 3.52
CA PRO A 171 16.35 -4.16 3.53
C PRO A 171 16.47 -3.15 2.39
N GLY A 172 15.98 -3.49 1.19
CA GLY A 172 16.05 -2.60 0.03
C GLY A 172 15.25 -1.32 0.24
N ILE A 173 13.94 -1.47 0.41
CA ILE A 173 13.04 -0.32 0.63
C ILE A 173 13.33 0.40 1.95
N GLY A 174 13.75 -0.32 2.98
CA GLY A 174 14.17 0.28 4.24
C GLY A 174 15.35 1.23 4.05
N THR A 175 16.39 0.78 3.33
CA THR A 175 17.54 1.64 2.97
C THR A 175 17.12 2.83 2.11
N LEU A 176 16.18 2.64 1.18
CA LEU A 176 15.64 3.75 0.39
C LEU A 176 14.98 4.81 1.28
N GLY A 177 14.21 4.38 2.29
CA GLY A 177 13.60 5.30 3.27
C GLY A 177 14.64 6.08 4.08
N VAL A 178 15.71 5.41 4.52
CA VAL A 178 16.84 6.07 5.21
C VAL A 178 17.49 7.12 4.30
N ILE A 179 17.71 6.78 3.02
CA ILE A 179 18.31 7.69 2.04
C ILE A 179 17.39 8.89 1.78
N ALA A 180 16.09 8.66 1.58
CA ALA A 180 15.12 9.73 1.38
C ALA A 180 15.13 10.71 2.57
N ALA A 181 15.07 10.21 3.79
CA ALA A 181 15.11 11.03 4.99
C ALA A 181 16.43 11.80 5.12
N LYS A 182 17.55 11.12 4.89
CA LYS A 182 18.89 11.74 4.93
C LYS A 182 19.06 12.83 3.87
N SER A 183 18.56 12.64 2.67
CA SER A 183 18.61 13.63 1.59
C SER A 183 17.84 14.91 1.94
N MET A 184 16.76 14.77 2.75
CA MET A 184 15.96 15.88 3.27
C MET A 184 16.50 16.44 4.61
N GLY A 185 17.59 15.92 5.13
CA GLY A 185 18.28 16.41 6.35
C GLY A 185 17.53 16.17 7.66
N GLN A 186 16.64 15.17 7.71
CA GLN A 186 15.82 14.87 8.90
C GLN A 186 15.73 13.36 9.16
N ASP A 187 15.27 12.99 10.36
CA ASP A 187 14.94 11.61 10.72
C ASP A 187 13.71 11.13 9.97
N PHE A 188 13.68 9.83 9.62
CA PHE A 188 12.57 9.24 8.84
C PHE A 188 11.24 9.32 9.59
N THR A 189 11.20 8.94 10.87
CA THR A 189 9.97 8.97 11.69
C THR A 189 9.45 10.39 11.82
N VAL A 190 10.36 11.36 12.02
CA VAL A 190 10.00 12.79 12.09
C VAL A 190 9.40 13.27 10.77
N LEU A 191 9.99 12.90 9.62
CA LEU A 191 9.44 13.28 8.30
C LEU A 191 8.07 12.66 8.06
N ILE A 192 7.90 11.37 8.38
CA ILE A 192 6.64 10.67 8.17
C ILE A 192 5.56 11.25 9.08
N GLU A 193 5.80 11.30 10.40
CA GLU A 193 4.75 11.65 11.36
C GLU A 193 4.45 13.15 11.44
N ARG A 194 5.47 14.01 11.23
CA ARG A 194 5.31 15.46 11.41
C ARG A 194 5.19 16.25 10.11
N ARG A 195 5.49 15.63 8.97
CA ARG A 195 5.36 16.30 7.66
C ARG A 195 4.43 15.54 6.72
N LEU A 196 4.70 14.27 6.41
CA LEU A 196 3.94 13.54 5.40
C LEU A 196 2.51 13.24 5.86
N PHE A 197 2.33 12.64 7.03
CA PHE A 197 0.98 12.33 7.53
C PHE A 197 0.08 13.56 7.67
N PRO A 198 0.52 14.68 8.27
CA PRO A 198 -0.28 15.91 8.30
C PRO A 198 -0.58 16.47 6.91
N ALA A 199 0.38 16.46 5.98
CA ALA A 199 0.18 16.95 4.62
C ALA A 199 -0.83 16.11 3.82
N LEU A 200 -0.93 14.79 4.12
CA LEU A 200 -1.95 13.87 3.59
C LEU A 200 -3.30 13.98 4.34
N GLY A 201 -3.34 14.68 5.47
CA GLY A 201 -4.51 14.76 6.34
C GLY A 201 -4.75 13.53 7.22
N LEU A 202 -3.70 12.70 7.45
CA LEU A 202 -3.76 11.52 8.31
C LEU A 202 -3.53 11.94 9.76
N LYS A 203 -4.52 11.71 10.63
CA LYS A 203 -4.51 12.17 12.04
C LYS A 203 -4.33 11.03 13.04
N ASN A 204 -4.49 9.80 12.59
CA ASN A 204 -4.47 8.59 13.40
C ASN A 204 -3.52 7.54 12.78
N SER A 205 -2.39 8.02 12.25
CA SER A 205 -1.36 7.18 11.66
C SER A 205 -0.04 7.44 12.39
N PHE A 206 0.66 6.38 12.80
CA PHE A 206 1.84 6.46 13.65
C PHE A 206 2.86 5.38 13.27
N ILE A 207 4.13 5.72 13.35
CA ILE A 207 5.22 4.73 13.47
C ILE A 207 5.34 4.37 14.95
N ASP A 208 5.37 5.38 15.82
CA ASP A 208 5.41 5.20 17.27
C ASP A 208 4.08 5.63 17.88
N VAL A 209 3.25 4.66 18.27
CA VAL A 209 1.94 4.93 18.86
C VAL A 209 2.11 5.68 20.18
N PRO A 210 1.61 6.92 20.31
CA PRO A 210 1.72 7.67 21.54
C PRO A 210 1.06 6.95 22.72
N ALA A 211 1.60 7.09 23.94
CA ALA A 211 1.05 6.45 25.14
C ALA A 211 -0.45 6.75 25.35
N ALA A 212 -0.89 7.97 25.04
CA ALA A 212 -2.30 8.39 25.11
C ALA A 212 -3.21 7.64 24.11
N ARG A 213 -2.64 7.00 23.09
CA ARG A 213 -3.36 6.24 22.06
C ARG A 213 -3.12 4.72 22.19
N SER A 214 -2.39 4.27 23.22
CA SER A 214 -2.05 2.85 23.42
C SER A 214 -3.28 1.95 23.57
N THR A 215 -4.37 2.46 24.13
CA THR A 215 -5.65 1.73 24.26
C THR A 215 -6.40 1.58 22.93
N ASP A 216 -6.09 2.39 21.93
CA ASP A 216 -6.67 2.29 20.59
C ASP A 216 -5.91 1.30 19.71
N TYR A 217 -4.69 0.94 20.09
CA TYR A 217 -3.88 -0.03 19.35
C TYR A 217 -4.39 -1.44 19.59
N ALA A 218 -4.95 -2.06 18.54
CA ALA A 218 -5.49 -3.40 18.59
C ALA A 218 -4.44 -4.42 19.07
N GLN A 219 -4.88 -5.48 19.72
CA GLN A 219 -4.07 -6.66 19.97
C GLN A 219 -4.08 -7.53 18.72
N GLY A 220 -2.89 -7.82 18.18
CA GLY A 220 -2.72 -8.77 17.10
C GLY A 220 -2.67 -10.21 17.61
N TYR A 221 -2.97 -11.17 16.72
CA TYR A 221 -2.98 -12.60 17.06
C TYR A 221 -2.24 -13.42 16.00
N THR A 222 -1.39 -14.34 16.48
CA THR A 222 -0.74 -15.33 15.61
C THR A 222 -1.76 -16.30 15.02
N LYS A 223 -1.33 -17.14 14.08
CA LYS A 223 -2.17 -18.22 13.53
C LYS A 223 -2.71 -19.16 14.63
N ASP A 224 -1.96 -19.35 15.73
CA ASP A 224 -2.35 -20.16 16.88
C ASP A 224 -3.18 -19.38 17.93
N GLY A 225 -3.56 -18.14 17.63
CA GLY A 225 -4.36 -17.30 18.52
C GLY A 225 -3.59 -16.66 19.68
N LYS A 226 -2.26 -16.73 19.71
CA LYS A 226 -1.44 -16.09 20.76
C LYS A 226 -1.37 -14.58 20.50
N PRO A 227 -1.49 -13.74 21.55
CA PRO A 227 -1.37 -12.30 21.40
C PRO A 227 0.07 -11.93 21.01
N ILE A 228 0.19 -11.04 20.00
CA ILE A 228 1.46 -10.55 19.51
C ILE A 228 1.27 -9.13 18.94
N ARG A 229 2.28 -8.30 19.05
CA ARG A 229 2.47 -7.07 18.31
C ARG A 229 3.86 -7.07 17.71
N MET A 230 4.07 -6.33 16.62
CA MET A 230 5.38 -6.24 16.00
C MET A 230 6.41 -5.73 17.00
N ALA A 231 7.55 -6.38 17.04
CA ALA A 231 8.76 -5.84 17.64
C ALA A 231 9.44 -4.89 16.66
N GLY A 232 10.12 -3.86 17.17
CA GLY A 232 11.04 -3.06 16.37
C GLY A 232 12.22 -3.91 15.90
N GLY A 233 12.81 -3.52 14.77
CA GLY A 233 14.03 -4.11 14.21
C GLY A 233 14.66 -3.09 13.26
N GLU A 234 15.87 -3.36 12.81
CA GLU A 234 16.53 -2.49 11.85
C GLU A 234 15.66 -2.30 10.59
N LEU A 235 15.49 -1.04 10.17
CA LEU A 235 14.66 -0.63 9.04
C LEU A 235 13.14 -0.92 9.18
N ALA A 236 12.67 -1.30 10.38
CA ALA A 236 11.24 -1.60 10.62
C ALA A 236 10.36 -0.38 10.32
N ALA A 237 10.74 0.81 10.79
CA ALA A 237 10.00 2.05 10.59
C ALA A 237 9.75 2.31 9.10
N GLN A 238 10.77 2.13 8.26
CA GLN A 238 10.73 2.38 6.83
C GLN A 238 10.00 1.29 6.03
N ALA A 239 10.06 0.04 6.50
CA ALA A 239 9.60 -1.10 5.72
C ALA A 239 8.20 -1.61 6.08
N TYR A 240 7.78 -1.53 7.37
CA TYR A 240 6.51 -2.14 7.83
C TYR A 240 5.96 -1.53 9.13
N GLY A 241 6.52 -0.41 9.61
CA GLY A 241 6.32 0.10 10.97
C GLY A 241 5.04 0.91 11.22
N VAL A 242 4.25 1.25 10.20
CA VAL A 242 3.08 2.13 10.37
C VAL A 242 1.90 1.39 11.00
N LYS A 243 1.25 2.06 11.96
CA LYS A 243 -0.06 1.70 12.51
C LYS A 243 -1.06 2.78 12.12
N SER A 244 -2.26 2.38 11.66
CA SER A 244 -3.25 3.34 11.16
C SER A 244 -4.68 2.85 11.37
N THR A 245 -5.65 3.71 11.13
CA THR A 245 -7.08 3.41 11.10
C THR A 245 -7.58 3.22 9.67
N ALA A 246 -8.71 2.55 9.50
CA ALA A 246 -9.34 2.43 8.18
C ALA A 246 -9.69 3.79 7.57
N SER A 247 -10.10 4.77 8.39
CA SER A 247 -10.43 6.13 7.91
C SER A 247 -9.21 6.87 7.36
N ASP A 248 -8.06 6.82 8.05
CA ASP A 248 -6.83 7.43 7.56
C ASP A 248 -6.33 6.72 6.28
N MET A 249 -6.46 5.39 6.21
CA MET A 249 -6.09 4.65 5.00
C MET A 249 -7.01 4.96 3.82
N LEU A 250 -8.32 5.16 4.05
CA LEU A 250 -9.22 5.67 2.99
C LEU A 250 -8.79 7.07 2.54
N ARG A 251 -8.45 7.96 3.48
CA ARG A 251 -7.91 9.28 3.15
C ARG A 251 -6.65 9.18 2.29
N PHE A 252 -5.75 8.24 2.58
CA PHE A 252 -4.57 7.99 1.76
C PHE A 252 -4.93 7.49 0.35
N ILE A 253 -5.92 6.60 0.22
CA ILE A 253 -6.44 6.17 -1.10
C ILE A 253 -7.05 7.36 -1.85
N GLU A 254 -7.84 8.23 -1.19
CA GLU A 254 -8.40 9.44 -1.81
C GLU A 254 -7.29 10.32 -2.41
N THR A 255 -6.14 10.45 -1.72
CA THR A 255 -4.99 11.21 -2.25
C THR A 255 -4.37 10.54 -3.49
N ASN A 256 -4.27 9.20 -3.48
CA ASN A 256 -3.76 8.42 -4.61
C ASN A 256 -4.69 8.47 -5.83
N MET A 257 -6.01 8.58 -5.62
CA MET A 257 -7.01 8.77 -6.68
C MET A 257 -7.27 10.23 -7.06
N LYS A 258 -6.52 11.18 -6.52
CA LYS A 258 -6.70 12.63 -6.78
C LYS A 258 -8.09 13.16 -6.39
N LEU A 259 -8.78 12.51 -5.44
CA LEU A 259 -10.13 12.90 -5.00
C LEU A 259 -10.11 14.09 -4.02
N VAL A 260 -8.94 14.43 -3.52
CA VAL A 260 -8.74 15.50 -2.54
C VAL A 260 -7.62 16.42 -3.02
N LYS A 261 -7.77 17.70 -2.71
CA LYS A 261 -6.76 18.71 -3.09
C LYS A 261 -5.58 18.66 -2.12
N LEU A 262 -4.38 18.52 -2.65
CA LEU A 262 -3.11 18.59 -1.95
C LEU A 262 -2.24 19.71 -2.52
N ASP A 263 -1.08 19.92 -1.89
CA ASP A 263 0.02 20.66 -2.50
C ASP A 263 0.42 20.01 -3.84
N ALA A 264 0.78 20.83 -4.84
CA ALA A 264 1.03 20.33 -6.19
C ALA A 264 2.25 19.39 -6.26
N ASN A 265 3.33 19.68 -5.51
CA ASN A 265 4.52 18.84 -5.47
C ASN A 265 4.21 17.50 -4.80
N LEU A 266 3.47 17.52 -3.68
CA LEU A 266 3.06 16.30 -2.99
C LEU A 266 2.11 15.46 -3.86
N GLN A 267 1.13 16.09 -4.55
CA GLN A 267 0.24 15.36 -5.46
C GLN A 267 1.01 14.73 -6.62
N ARG A 268 1.99 15.46 -7.17
CA ARG A 268 2.88 14.92 -8.21
C ARG A 268 3.67 13.72 -7.66
N ALA A 269 4.29 13.87 -6.49
CA ALA A 269 5.05 12.80 -5.84
C ALA A 269 4.20 11.52 -5.67
N ILE A 270 2.96 11.65 -5.19
CA ILE A 270 2.04 10.51 -5.06
C ILE A 270 1.76 9.89 -6.43
N THR A 271 1.42 10.70 -7.43
CA THR A 271 1.13 10.21 -8.78
C THR A 271 2.34 9.48 -9.39
N ASP A 272 3.54 10.03 -9.21
CA ASP A 272 4.78 9.45 -9.74
C ASP A 272 5.13 8.10 -9.08
N THR A 273 4.57 7.78 -7.88
CA THR A 273 4.71 6.42 -7.31
C THR A 273 4.03 5.32 -8.12
N HIS A 274 3.08 5.69 -9.00
CA HIS A 274 2.35 4.76 -9.88
C HIS A 274 3.01 4.60 -11.26
N THR A 275 4.22 5.13 -11.46
CA THR A 275 5.01 4.88 -12.68
C THR A 275 5.43 3.42 -12.71
N GLY A 276 5.10 2.71 -13.80
CA GLY A 276 5.46 1.30 -13.98
C GLY A 276 6.88 1.15 -14.51
N TYR A 277 7.70 0.40 -13.80
CA TYR A 277 9.13 0.23 -14.13
C TYR A 277 9.48 -1.17 -14.62
N PHE A 278 8.81 -2.19 -14.12
CA PHE A 278 9.12 -3.58 -14.47
C PHE A 278 7.85 -4.42 -14.62
N GLN A 279 7.84 -5.31 -15.60
CA GLN A 279 6.83 -6.36 -15.71
C GLN A 279 7.31 -7.58 -14.92
N ALA A 280 6.51 -8.06 -13.98
CA ALA A 280 6.76 -9.23 -13.13
C ALA A 280 5.56 -10.19 -13.21
N GLY A 281 5.59 -11.18 -14.11
CA GLY A 281 4.44 -12.02 -14.36
C GLY A 281 3.22 -11.19 -14.81
N PRO A 282 2.04 -11.32 -14.17
CA PRO A 282 0.85 -10.56 -14.53
C PRO A 282 0.86 -9.11 -14.01
N MET A 283 1.82 -8.76 -13.14
CA MET A 283 1.88 -7.52 -12.38
C MET A 283 2.91 -6.57 -13.00
N THR A 284 2.57 -5.29 -13.09
CA THR A 284 3.54 -4.22 -13.28
C THR A 284 4.02 -3.73 -11.91
N GLN A 285 5.33 -3.75 -11.67
CA GLN A 285 5.96 -3.22 -10.48
C GLN A 285 6.21 -1.73 -10.66
N ASP A 286 5.50 -0.93 -9.88
CA ASP A 286 5.72 0.50 -9.73
C ASP A 286 6.75 0.78 -8.63
N LEU A 287 6.84 2.03 -8.15
CA LEU A 287 7.58 2.31 -6.93
C LEU A 287 6.78 1.79 -5.72
N ILE A 288 7.03 0.53 -5.34
CA ILE A 288 6.34 -0.24 -4.29
C ILE A 288 4.92 -0.68 -4.66
N TRP A 289 4.10 0.18 -5.25
CA TRP A 289 2.78 -0.23 -5.69
C TRP A 289 2.87 -1.35 -6.74
N GLU A 290 1.81 -2.13 -6.82
CA GLU A 290 1.64 -3.26 -7.73
C GLU A 290 0.38 -2.98 -8.54
N GLN A 291 0.53 -2.85 -9.88
CA GLN A 291 -0.62 -2.50 -10.72
C GLN A 291 -0.91 -3.55 -11.79
N TYR A 292 -2.17 -3.56 -12.21
CA TYR A 292 -2.70 -4.41 -13.26
C TYR A 292 -3.63 -3.56 -14.15
N PRO A 293 -3.64 -3.78 -15.47
CA PRO A 293 -4.63 -3.14 -16.34
C PRO A 293 -6.06 -3.47 -15.87
N TYR A 294 -6.94 -2.49 -15.85
CA TYR A 294 -8.37 -2.74 -15.54
C TYR A 294 -9.18 -2.86 -16.84
N PRO A 295 -10.13 -3.81 -16.95
CA PRO A 295 -10.55 -4.80 -15.93
C PRO A 295 -9.50 -5.91 -15.72
N VAL A 296 -9.36 -6.37 -14.47
CA VAL A 296 -8.43 -7.41 -14.09
C VAL A 296 -9.16 -8.67 -13.62
N SER A 297 -8.67 -9.84 -13.99
CA SER A 297 -9.21 -11.10 -13.50
C SER A 297 -8.74 -11.40 -12.08
N LEU A 298 -9.60 -12.07 -11.28
CA LEU A 298 -9.20 -12.53 -9.95
C LEU A 298 -7.96 -13.42 -9.99
N SER A 299 -7.84 -14.28 -11.01
CA SER A 299 -6.68 -15.18 -11.16
C SER A 299 -5.36 -14.41 -11.32
N ALA A 300 -5.35 -13.32 -12.10
CA ALA A 300 -4.17 -12.47 -12.26
C ALA A 300 -3.78 -11.78 -10.93
N LEU A 301 -4.77 -11.27 -10.19
CA LEU A 301 -4.55 -10.68 -8.87
C LEU A 301 -3.99 -11.70 -7.88
N LEU A 302 -4.56 -12.92 -7.82
CA LEU A 302 -4.08 -13.99 -6.94
C LEU A 302 -2.66 -14.44 -7.30
N GLN A 303 -2.34 -14.53 -8.58
CA GLN A 303 -0.98 -14.87 -9.03
C GLN A 303 0.02 -13.79 -8.63
N GLY A 304 -0.27 -12.51 -8.90
CA GLY A 304 0.64 -11.41 -8.59
C GLY A 304 0.78 -11.10 -7.09
N ASN A 305 -0.21 -11.51 -6.26
CA ASN A 305 -0.17 -11.40 -4.81
C ASN A 305 0.13 -12.73 -4.11
N SER A 306 0.64 -13.74 -4.84
CA SER A 306 0.94 -15.07 -4.28
C SER A 306 2.14 -15.03 -3.32
N ASN A 307 2.23 -16.05 -2.48
CA ASN A 307 3.42 -16.24 -1.63
C ASN A 307 4.70 -16.39 -2.47
N GLY A 308 4.63 -17.00 -3.66
CA GLY A 308 5.76 -17.09 -4.57
C GLY A 308 6.30 -15.72 -4.97
N MET A 309 5.41 -14.76 -5.27
CA MET A 309 5.83 -13.37 -5.57
C MET A 309 6.51 -12.65 -4.40
N ALA A 310 6.26 -13.08 -3.17
CA ALA A 310 6.86 -12.50 -1.96
C ALA A 310 8.14 -13.23 -1.52
N LEU A 311 8.27 -14.53 -1.79
CA LEU A 311 9.33 -15.38 -1.23
C LEU A 311 10.34 -15.83 -2.28
N ASP A 312 9.96 -15.95 -3.55
CA ASP A 312 10.78 -16.45 -4.62
C ASP A 312 11.32 -15.31 -5.51
N ALA A 313 12.46 -15.56 -6.13
CA ALA A 313 12.98 -14.64 -7.14
C ALA A 313 12.15 -14.77 -8.43
N THR A 314 11.55 -13.67 -8.86
CA THR A 314 10.71 -13.62 -10.08
C THR A 314 11.47 -12.88 -11.18
N PRO A 315 11.68 -13.46 -12.36
CA PRO A 315 12.23 -12.75 -13.50
C PRO A 315 11.39 -11.52 -13.85
N VAL A 316 12.05 -10.41 -14.19
CA VAL A 316 11.36 -9.18 -14.60
C VAL A 316 11.89 -8.67 -15.93
N THR A 317 11.04 -7.96 -16.65
CA THR A 317 11.40 -7.20 -17.85
C THR A 317 11.28 -5.72 -17.54
N GLN A 318 12.34 -4.97 -17.75
CA GLN A 318 12.31 -3.52 -17.60
C GLN A 318 11.38 -2.90 -18.65
N ILE A 319 10.56 -1.94 -18.24
CA ILE A 319 9.71 -1.15 -19.12
C ILE A 319 10.48 0.12 -19.50
N ASP A 320 10.83 0.25 -20.78
CA ASP A 320 11.59 1.40 -21.29
C ASP A 320 10.93 1.98 -22.56
N PRO A 321 10.48 3.25 -22.55
CA PRO A 321 10.47 4.14 -21.38
C PRO A 321 9.51 3.65 -20.29
N PRO A 322 9.69 4.07 -19.01
CA PRO A 322 8.79 3.71 -17.93
C PRO A 322 7.33 4.04 -18.26
N GLN A 323 6.41 3.16 -17.88
CA GLN A 323 4.98 3.33 -18.11
C GLN A 323 4.45 4.50 -17.27
N ALA A 324 3.88 5.51 -17.93
CA ALA A 324 3.24 6.62 -17.23
C ALA A 324 2.09 6.12 -16.32
N PRO A 325 1.85 6.80 -15.18
CA PRO A 325 0.71 6.51 -14.31
C PRO A 325 -0.61 6.46 -15.11
N SER A 326 -1.40 5.43 -14.87
CA SER A 326 -2.69 5.22 -15.54
C SER A 326 -3.83 5.26 -14.52
N ASP A 327 -4.90 6.00 -14.84
CA ASP A 327 -6.13 5.96 -14.04
C ASP A 327 -6.95 4.68 -14.31
N ASP A 328 -6.71 3.97 -15.44
CA ASP A 328 -7.35 2.70 -15.81
C ASP A 328 -6.51 1.51 -15.33
N ALA A 329 -6.21 1.47 -14.06
CA ALA A 329 -5.47 0.40 -13.41
C ALA A 329 -6.12 -0.01 -12.09
N TRP A 330 -6.00 -1.30 -11.77
CA TRP A 330 -6.14 -1.82 -10.41
C TRP A 330 -4.78 -1.71 -9.73
N ILE A 331 -4.67 -0.82 -8.77
CA ILE A 331 -3.44 -0.57 -8.02
C ILE A 331 -3.63 -1.13 -6.61
N ASN A 332 -2.69 -1.93 -6.13
CA ASN A 332 -2.81 -2.55 -4.82
C ASN A 332 -1.51 -2.66 -4.03
N LYS A 333 -1.66 -2.95 -2.73
CA LYS A 333 -0.58 -3.39 -1.86
C LYS A 333 -1.12 -4.27 -0.74
N THR A 334 -0.45 -5.40 -0.52
CA THR A 334 -0.67 -6.28 0.64
C THR A 334 0.27 -5.90 1.78
N GLY A 335 -0.13 -6.22 3.01
CA GLY A 335 0.72 -6.07 4.18
C GLY A 335 0.45 -7.14 5.23
N SER A 336 1.49 -7.60 5.90
CA SER A 336 1.40 -8.55 7.00
C SER A 336 2.45 -8.24 8.05
N THR A 337 2.08 -8.42 9.31
CA THR A 337 2.97 -8.67 10.43
C THR A 337 2.63 -10.04 11.04
N ASN A 338 3.33 -10.45 12.07
CA ASN A 338 3.01 -11.72 12.72
C ASN A 338 1.59 -11.76 13.31
N GLY A 339 1.01 -10.60 13.63
CA GLY A 339 -0.30 -10.48 14.26
C GLY A 339 -1.37 -9.78 13.46
N PHE A 340 -1.08 -9.26 12.27
CA PHE A 340 -2.02 -8.46 11.49
C PHE A 340 -1.94 -8.77 10.00
N GLY A 341 -3.06 -8.57 9.34
CA GLY A 341 -3.16 -8.64 7.90
C GLY A 341 -3.85 -7.40 7.34
N SER A 342 -3.31 -6.82 6.26
CA SER A 342 -3.85 -5.65 5.58
C SER A 342 -3.87 -5.83 4.08
N TYR A 343 -4.78 -5.14 3.41
CA TYR A 343 -4.85 -5.02 1.96
C TYR A 343 -5.43 -3.67 1.59
N VAL A 344 -4.86 -3.07 0.57
CA VAL A 344 -5.32 -1.80 0.00
C VAL A 344 -5.38 -1.96 -1.51
N ALA A 345 -6.52 -1.58 -2.11
CA ALA A 345 -6.66 -1.56 -3.57
C ALA A 345 -7.57 -0.41 -4.01
N PHE A 346 -7.32 0.12 -5.20
CA PHE A 346 -8.14 1.18 -5.77
C PHE A 346 -8.04 1.23 -7.30
N MET A 347 -9.06 1.82 -7.91
CA MET A 347 -9.18 2.07 -9.35
C MET A 347 -9.52 3.55 -9.55
N PRO A 348 -8.55 4.40 -9.93
CA PRO A 348 -8.76 5.85 -10.04
C PRO A 348 -9.89 6.25 -10.99
N SER A 349 -9.94 5.67 -12.20
CA SER A 349 -10.97 5.98 -13.20
C SER A 349 -12.41 5.65 -12.75
N LYS A 350 -12.55 4.66 -11.85
CA LYS A 350 -13.83 4.26 -11.27
C LYS A 350 -14.14 4.95 -9.95
N ARG A 351 -13.20 5.74 -9.40
CA ARG A 351 -13.31 6.44 -8.12
C ARG A 351 -13.73 5.50 -6.98
N ILE A 352 -13.20 4.26 -7.02
CA ILE A 352 -13.52 3.19 -6.09
C ILE A 352 -12.24 2.65 -5.46
N GLY A 353 -12.30 2.28 -4.18
CA GLY A 353 -11.17 1.70 -3.47
C GLY A 353 -11.59 0.98 -2.21
N ILE A 354 -10.68 0.17 -1.66
CA ILE A 354 -10.91 -0.63 -0.46
C ILE A 354 -9.68 -0.66 0.43
N VAL A 355 -9.94 -0.70 1.72
CA VAL A 355 -8.96 -0.98 2.79
C VAL A 355 -9.51 -2.13 3.62
N ILE A 356 -8.73 -3.17 3.83
CA ILE A 356 -9.05 -4.29 4.74
C ILE A 356 -7.95 -4.36 5.79
N LEU A 357 -8.31 -4.21 7.07
CA LEU A 357 -7.39 -4.26 8.22
C LEU A 357 -7.90 -5.29 9.22
N GLY A 358 -7.13 -6.34 9.50
CA GLY A 358 -7.49 -7.38 10.47
C GLY A 358 -6.41 -7.58 11.53
N ASN A 359 -6.81 -7.83 12.77
CA ASN A 359 -5.90 -8.08 13.90
C ASN A 359 -5.50 -9.56 14.05
N ARG A 360 -5.38 -10.24 12.93
CA ARG A 360 -4.75 -11.55 12.76
C ARG A 360 -4.03 -11.58 11.41
N ASN A 361 -2.93 -12.31 11.32
CA ASN A 361 -2.31 -12.59 10.02
C ASN A 361 -3.07 -13.73 9.34
N PHE A 362 -3.94 -13.38 8.40
CA PHE A 362 -4.77 -14.31 7.62
C PHE A 362 -4.30 -14.36 6.16
N PRO A 363 -4.69 -15.36 5.36
CA PRO A 363 -4.17 -15.56 4.01
C PRO A 363 -4.30 -14.33 3.12
N ILE A 364 -3.26 -14.06 2.33
CA ILE A 364 -3.27 -12.95 1.36
C ILE A 364 -4.34 -13.18 0.29
N ALA A 365 -4.49 -14.41 -0.19
CA ALA A 365 -5.51 -14.76 -1.17
C ALA A 365 -6.91 -14.32 -0.74
N ASP A 366 -7.27 -14.59 0.52
CA ASP A 366 -8.59 -14.26 1.05
C ASP A 366 -8.85 -12.74 1.09
N ARG A 367 -7.81 -11.93 1.36
CA ARG A 367 -7.89 -10.46 1.31
C ARG A 367 -8.14 -9.98 -0.11
N VAL A 368 -7.42 -10.54 -1.08
CA VAL A 368 -7.53 -10.22 -2.50
C VAL A 368 -8.90 -10.63 -3.05
N GLU A 369 -9.37 -11.85 -2.73
CA GLU A 369 -10.69 -12.35 -3.14
C GLU A 369 -11.82 -11.50 -2.58
N ALA A 370 -11.77 -11.19 -1.27
CA ALA A 370 -12.77 -10.35 -0.63
C ALA A 370 -12.82 -8.95 -1.25
N ALA A 371 -11.66 -8.33 -1.45
CA ALA A 371 -11.57 -7.01 -2.09
C ALA A 371 -12.07 -7.03 -3.53
N HIS A 372 -11.67 -8.02 -4.33
CA HIS A 372 -12.13 -8.17 -5.72
C HIS A 372 -13.65 -8.35 -5.78
N LYS A 373 -14.22 -9.24 -4.95
CA LYS A 373 -15.66 -9.48 -4.87
C LYS A 373 -16.43 -8.21 -4.50
N ILE A 374 -15.98 -7.47 -3.49
CA ILE A 374 -16.62 -6.23 -3.05
C ILE A 374 -16.55 -5.17 -4.15
N LEU A 375 -15.34 -4.85 -4.62
CA LEU A 375 -15.15 -3.76 -5.58
C LEU A 375 -15.88 -4.03 -6.92
N THR A 376 -15.79 -5.26 -7.45
CA THR A 376 -16.46 -5.59 -8.72
C THR A 376 -17.98 -5.58 -8.62
N SER A 377 -18.56 -5.89 -7.44
CA SER A 377 -20.00 -5.79 -7.22
C SER A 377 -20.52 -4.34 -7.10
N LEU A 378 -19.64 -3.39 -6.82
CA LEU A 378 -19.96 -1.97 -6.62
C LEU A 378 -19.56 -1.09 -7.80
N VAL A 379 -18.82 -1.60 -8.79
CA VAL A 379 -18.56 -0.87 -10.04
C VAL A 379 -19.81 -0.93 -10.88
N GLN A 380 -20.39 0.23 -11.15
CA GLN A 380 -21.48 0.34 -12.12
C GLN A 380 -20.94 0.11 -13.56
N PRO A 381 -21.71 -0.57 -14.43
CA PRO A 381 -21.31 -0.86 -15.81
C PRO A 381 -21.10 0.40 -16.66
#